data_5d33b82b9ed1ae54dc74534cb320a44c
#
_entry.id   5d33b82b9ed1ae54dc74534cb320a44c
#
_cell.length_a   1.000
_cell.length_b   1.000
_cell.length_c   1.000
_cell.angle_alpha   90.00
_cell.angle_beta   90.00
_cell.angle_gamma   90.00
#
_symmetry.space_group_name_H-M   'P 1'
#
loop_
_entity.id
_entity.type
_entity.pdbx_description
1 polymer ?
#
loop_
_entity_poly.entity_id
_entity_poly.type
_entity_poly.pdbx_seq_one_letter_code
_entity_poly.pdbx_strand_id
1 'polypeptide(L)'
;MDQSANPAPIGWATSSPGMTAAIGHTPLIRLRRASDLTGCEILGKAEFMNPGGSVKDRAALAIIDDAERRGLLKPGGTVVEGTAGNTGIGLTLVANARGYRSVIVMPETQSQEKIDFLRMIGADLRLVPAKPFRDPGNYVHVSRRLAEETGAVWANQFDNLANREGHRATTGPEIWAQTAGRIDAFTCSCGTGGTLAGTALGLEDAARAEGRARPRIVLADPEGSALYGWVKSGDMSISGSSITEGIGQSRVTGNLEGIAIDDAERIPDPEALDLIYDLLLHEGLSIGGSSGINVAAAIRVARQMGPGHTIVTILSDGGSRYQSKLFNPSFLREKNLPVPAWLA
;
A
#
# COMPACT_ATOMS: atom_id res chain seq x y z
N MET A 1 30.31 1.21 -33.58
CA MET A 1 29.17 0.40 -33.15
C MET A 1 29.51 -0.13 -31.77
N ASP A 2 29.13 0.62 -30.76
CA ASP A 2 29.44 0.27 -29.37
C ASP A 2 28.24 -0.49 -28.82
N GLN A 3 28.41 -1.77 -28.55
CA GLN A 3 27.40 -2.60 -27.89
C GLN A 3 27.46 -2.26 -26.42
N SER A 4 26.57 -1.36 -26.00
CA SER A 4 26.32 -1.06 -24.60
C SER A 4 26.11 -2.33 -23.79
N ALA A 5 26.99 -2.57 -22.84
CA ALA A 5 26.98 -3.68 -21.92
C ALA A 5 25.58 -3.81 -21.27
N ASN A 6 24.93 -4.93 -21.53
CA ASN A 6 23.77 -5.37 -20.79
C ASN A 6 24.17 -5.42 -19.31
N PRO A 7 23.47 -4.77 -18.37
CA PRO A 7 23.80 -4.92 -16.96
C PRO A 7 23.73 -6.41 -16.62
N ALA A 8 24.72 -6.87 -15.88
CA ALA A 8 24.78 -8.25 -15.42
C ALA A 8 23.44 -8.65 -14.80
N PRO A 9 22.91 -9.85 -15.05
CA PRO A 9 21.67 -10.29 -14.46
C PRO A 9 21.82 -10.20 -12.94
N ILE A 10 20.81 -9.62 -12.29
CA ILE A 10 20.72 -9.59 -10.82
C ILE A 10 20.89 -11.03 -10.37
N GLY A 11 22.01 -11.33 -9.76
CA GLY A 11 22.38 -12.70 -9.43
C GLY A 11 21.43 -13.26 -8.38
N TRP A 12 20.56 -14.15 -8.78
CA TRP A 12 19.85 -15.08 -7.90
C TRP A 12 20.84 -16.13 -7.35
N ALA A 13 21.98 -15.69 -6.84
CA ALA A 13 23.10 -16.57 -6.48
C ALA A 13 22.91 -17.28 -5.13
N THR A 14 21.86 -16.97 -4.36
CA THR A 14 21.60 -17.63 -3.08
C THR A 14 20.10 -17.87 -2.90
N SER A 15 19.74 -19.09 -2.48
CA SER A 15 18.36 -19.40 -2.07
C SER A 15 17.95 -18.51 -0.91
N SER A 16 16.71 -17.97 -0.94
CA SER A 16 16.14 -17.30 0.21
C SER A 16 16.00 -18.28 1.38
N PRO A 17 16.36 -17.90 2.63
CA PRO A 17 16.22 -18.77 3.79
C PRO A 17 14.75 -19.04 4.18
N GLY A 18 13.79 -18.45 3.50
CA GLY A 18 12.36 -18.66 3.71
C GLY A 18 11.51 -17.54 3.11
N MET A 19 10.18 -17.68 3.19
CA MET A 19 9.22 -16.75 2.60
C MET A 19 9.39 -15.31 3.14
N THR A 20 9.63 -15.16 4.44
CA THR A 20 9.77 -13.84 5.07
C THR A 20 10.96 -13.04 4.53
N ALA A 21 12.03 -13.71 4.12
CA ALA A 21 13.21 -13.07 3.52
C ALA A 21 13.00 -12.68 2.04
N ALA A 22 11.91 -13.14 1.42
CA ALA A 22 11.51 -12.73 0.08
C ALA A 22 10.59 -11.48 0.09
N ILE A 23 10.22 -10.99 1.27
CA ILE A 23 9.45 -9.76 1.40
C ILE A 23 10.39 -8.56 1.20
N GLY A 24 9.96 -7.64 0.35
CA GLY A 24 10.77 -6.48 -0.01
C GLY A 24 11.60 -6.70 -1.28
N HIS A 25 12.61 -5.85 -1.47
CA HIS A 25 13.46 -5.85 -2.67
C HIS A 25 12.68 -5.87 -3.99
N THR A 26 11.48 -5.30 -3.98
CA THR A 26 10.61 -5.22 -5.15
C THR A 26 11.21 -4.30 -6.21
N PRO A 27 11.02 -4.56 -7.51
CA PRO A 27 11.58 -3.70 -8.55
C PRO A 27 10.85 -2.34 -8.64
N LEU A 28 11.53 -1.35 -9.22
CA LEU A 28 10.91 -0.18 -9.82
C LEU A 28 10.59 -0.48 -11.28
N ILE A 29 9.35 -0.23 -11.68
CA ILE A 29 8.88 -0.40 -13.05
C ILE A 29 8.65 0.99 -13.65
N ARG A 30 9.26 1.28 -14.80
CA ARG A 30 8.97 2.51 -15.56
C ARG A 30 7.56 2.40 -16.13
N LEU A 31 6.68 3.33 -15.76
CA LEU A 31 5.35 3.44 -16.32
C LEU A 31 5.48 4.22 -17.65
N ARG A 32 5.62 3.48 -18.73
CA ARG A 32 6.02 4.03 -20.02
C ARG A 32 5.07 5.11 -20.53
N ARG A 33 3.77 4.83 -20.56
CA ARG A 33 2.77 5.78 -21.08
C ARG A 33 2.64 7.03 -20.20
N ALA A 34 2.65 6.87 -18.89
CA ALA A 34 2.63 7.98 -17.97
C ALA A 34 3.89 8.85 -18.09
N SER A 35 5.06 8.23 -18.25
CA SER A 35 6.33 8.92 -18.47
C SER A 35 6.34 9.67 -19.80
N ASP A 36 5.95 9.02 -20.89
CA ASP A 36 5.93 9.60 -22.23
C ASP A 36 4.92 10.77 -22.33
N LEU A 37 3.76 10.64 -21.63
CA LEU A 37 2.73 11.69 -21.57
C LEU A 37 3.21 12.96 -20.86
N THR A 38 4.10 12.84 -19.89
CA THR A 38 4.52 13.96 -19.02
C THR A 38 5.92 14.47 -19.32
N GLY A 39 6.74 13.72 -20.04
CA GLY A 39 8.17 13.99 -20.22
C GLY A 39 9.00 13.79 -18.96
N CYS A 40 8.44 13.10 -17.96
CA CYS A 40 9.09 12.75 -16.69
C CYS A 40 9.41 11.25 -16.65
N GLU A 41 10.28 10.82 -15.76
CA GLU A 41 10.42 9.41 -15.38
C GLU A 41 9.42 9.11 -14.28
N ILE A 42 8.31 8.42 -14.58
CA ILE A 42 7.35 7.94 -13.59
C ILE A 42 7.60 6.47 -13.34
N LEU A 43 7.96 6.15 -12.10
CA LEU A 43 8.39 4.82 -11.66
C LEU A 43 7.43 4.27 -10.60
N GLY A 44 6.95 3.05 -10.80
CA GLY A 44 6.09 2.33 -9.85
C GLY A 44 6.89 1.29 -9.05
N LYS A 45 6.91 1.42 -7.72
CA LYS A 45 7.47 0.40 -6.82
C LYS A 45 6.51 -0.79 -6.77
N ALA A 46 6.91 -1.93 -7.34
CA ALA A 46 6.03 -3.07 -7.62
C ALA A 46 5.74 -3.93 -6.37
N GLU A 47 5.05 -3.37 -5.41
CA GLU A 47 4.74 -4.02 -4.13
C GLU A 47 3.77 -5.21 -4.27
N PHE A 48 3.08 -5.36 -5.39
CA PHE A 48 2.31 -6.55 -5.74
C PHE A 48 3.19 -7.80 -5.96
N MET A 49 4.51 -7.64 -6.08
CA MET A 49 5.47 -8.73 -6.23
C MET A 49 5.96 -9.31 -4.89
N ASN A 50 5.55 -8.77 -3.76
CA ASN A 50 5.78 -9.43 -2.48
C ASN A 50 5.09 -10.80 -2.43
N PRO A 51 5.55 -11.77 -1.63
CA PRO A 51 4.98 -13.13 -1.55
C PRO A 51 3.47 -13.18 -1.29
N GLY A 52 2.95 -12.32 -0.43
CA GLY A 52 1.51 -12.19 -0.19
C GLY A 52 0.82 -11.25 -1.18
N GLY A 53 1.52 -10.75 -2.20
CA GLY A 53 0.97 -9.97 -3.31
C GLY A 53 0.60 -8.53 -2.96
N SER A 54 1.16 -7.94 -1.91
CA SER A 54 0.90 -6.53 -1.59
C SER A 54 1.98 -5.87 -0.74
N VAL A 55 1.93 -4.54 -0.69
CA VAL A 55 2.74 -3.70 0.19
C VAL A 55 2.58 -4.04 1.68
N LYS A 56 1.48 -4.68 2.07
CA LYS A 56 1.19 -4.99 3.47
C LYS A 56 2.03 -6.14 4.02
N ASP A 57 2.69 -6.91 3.18
CA ASP A 57 3.63 -7.93 3.62
C ASP A 57 4.78 -7.31 4.42
N ARG A 58 5.26 -6.12 4.01
CA ARG A 58 6.29 -5.37 4.75
C ARG A 58 5.80 -4.92 6.13
N ALA A 59 4.59 -4.38 6.19
CA ALA A 59 3.98 -3.98 7.46
C ALA A 59 3.80 -5.18 8.38
N ALA A 60 3.31 -6.30 7.85
CA ALA A 60 3.12 -7.55 8.61
C ALA A 60 4.43 -8.08 9.18
N LEU A 61 5.48 -8.13 8.36
CA LEU A 61 6.80 -8.57 8.80
C LEU A 61 7.34 -7.66 9.92
N ALA A 62 7.32 -6.34 9.71
CA ALA A 62 7.82 -5.38 10.68
C ALA A 62 7.07 -5.41 12.01
N ILE A 63 5.75 -5.59 11.99
CA ILE A 63 4.92 -5.69 13.21
C ILE A 63 5.24 -6.98 13.97
N ILE A 64 5.40 -8.10 13.28
CA ILE A 64 5.75 -9.37 13.92
C ILE A 64 7.18 -9.31 14.48
N ASP A 65 8.14 -8.79 13.72
CA ASP A 65 9.52 -8.60 14.16
C ASP A 65 9.61 -7.73 15.43
N ASP A 66 8.82 -6.65 15.47
CA ASP A 66 8.76 -5.78 16.66
C ASP A 66 8.15 -6.50 17.88
N ALA A 67 7.07 -7.23 17.66
CA ALA A 67 6.41 -8.00 18.73
C ALA A 67 7.32 -9.09 19.31
N GLU A 68 8.08 -9.79 18.45
CA GLU A 68 9.10 -10.77 18.86
C GLU A 68 10.23 -10.11 19.65
N ARG A 69 10.83 -9.06 19.11
CA ARG A 69 11.95 -8.33 19.73
C ARG A 69 11.57 -7.78 21.11
N ARG A 70 10.32 -7.35 21.29
CA ARG A 70 9.78 -6.86 22.56
C ARG A 70 9.30 -7.97 23.49
N GLY A 71 9.38 -9.23 23.08
CA GLY A 71 8.90 -10.39 23.86
C GLY A 71 7.39 -10.46 24.05
N LEU A 72 6.62 -9.72 23.25
CA LEU A 72 5.15 -9.73 23.28
C LEU A 72 4.59 -10.95 22.57
N LEU A 73 5.20 -11.37 21.48
CA LEU A 73 4.82 -12.56 20.72
C LEU A 73 5.78 -13.71 21.05
N LYS A 74 5.26 -14.71 21.78
CA LYS A 74 6.01 -15.90 22.18
C LYS A 74 5.81 -17.04 21.16
N PRO A 75 6.73 -18.03 21.07
CA PRO A 75 6.56 -19.19 20.20
C PRO A 75 5.17 -19.82 20.31
N GLY A 76 4.53 -20.08 19.17
CA GLY A 76 3.16 -20.61 19.10
C GLY A 76 2.05 -19.60 19.47
N GLY A 77 2.42 -18.34 19.73
CA GLY A 77 1.49 -17.27 20.07
C GLY A 77 0.52 -16.91 18.95
N THR A 78 -0.35 -15.95 19.23
CA THR A 78 -1.41 -15.52 18.29
C THR A 78 -1.30 -14.02 18.02
N VAL A 79 -1.44 -13.63 16.75
CA VAL A 79 -1.57 -12.24 16.32
C VAL A 79 -3.01 -11.99 15.90
N VAL A 80 -3.59 -10.88 16.34
CA VAL A 80 -4.96 -10.47 16.00
C VAL A 80 -4.90 -9.15 15.25
N GLU A 81 -5.66 -9.01 14.16
CA GLU A 81 -5.78 -7.76 13.42
C GLU A 81 -7.18 -7.52 12.87
N GLY A 82 -7.60 -6.25 12.92
CA GLY A 82 -8.77 -5.75 12.21
C GLY A 82 -8.39 -5.12 10.88
N THR A 83 -8.84 -5.69 9.75
CA THR A 83 -8.35 -5.24 8.44
C THR A 83 -9.36 -5.43 7.30
N ALA A 84 -9.22 -4.59 6.26
CA ALA A 84 -9.92 -4.72 4.98
C ALA A 84 -9.33 -5.81 4.05
N GLY A 85 -8.28 -6.56 4.47
CA GLY A 85 -7.79 -7.72 3.72
C GLY A 85 -6.28 -7.87 3.63
N ASN A 86 -5.58 -7.02 2.89
CA ASN A 86 -4.16 -7.23 2.58
C ASN A 86 -3.24 -7.38 3.81
N THR A 87 -3.47 -6.61 4.87
CA THR A 87 -2.70 -6.77 6.11
C THR A 87 -2.95 -8.10 6.77
N GLY A 88 -4.21 -8.57 6.76
CA GLY A 88 -4.55 -9.90 7.26
C GLY A 88 -3.83 -11.00 6.49
N ILE A 89 -3.75 -10.87 5.16
CA ILE A 89 -3.01 -11.81 4.30
C ILE A 89 -1.52 -11.81 4.68
N GLY A 90 -0.88 -10.65 4.72
CA GLY A 90 0.52 -10.54 5.09
C GLY A 90 0.82 -11.10 6.49
N LEU A 91 0.00 -10.72 7.50
CA LEU A 91 0.15 -11.23 8.87
C LEU A 91 -0.02 -12.75 8.94
N THR A 92 -1.01 -13.31 8.24
CA THR A 92 -1.23 -14.76 8.25
C THR A 92 -0.06 -15.51 7.60
N LEU A 93 0.45 -15.04 6.46
CA LEU A 93 1.58 -15.66 5.79
C LEU A 93 2.87 -15.60 6.63
N VAL A 94 3.17 -14.44 7.24
CA VAL A 94 4.34 -14.30 8.13
C VAL A 94 4.15 -15.14 9.39
N ALA A 95 2.95 -15.15 9.99
CA ALA A 95 2.63 -15.97 11.14
C ALA A 95 2.84 -17.47 10.83
N ASN A 96 2.30 -17.96 9.72
CA ASN A 96 2.48 -19.34 9.28
C ASN A 96 3.96 -19.70 9.11
N ALA A 97 4.74 -18.81 8.46
CA ALA A 97 6.17 -19.04 8.23
C ALA A 97 6.99 -19.11 9.53
N ARG A 98 6.50 -18.52 10.62
CA ARG A 98 7.18 -18.45 11.93
C ARG A 98 6.53 -19.27 13.03
N GLY A 99 5.50 -20.08 12.70
CA GLY A 99 4.84 -20.98 13.65
C GLY A 99 3.90 -20.26 14.63
N TYR A 100 3.34 -19.11 14.22
CA TYR A 100 2.31 -18.38 14.97
C TYR A 100 0.92 -18.64 14.38
N ARG A 101 -0.11 -18.27 15.14
CA ARG A 101 -1.51 -18.26 14.69
C ARG A 101 -1.95 -16.84 14.37
N SER A 102 -2.88 -16.69 13.45
CA SER A 102 -3.48 -15.41 13.08
C SER A 102 -4.99 -15.43 13.23
N VAL A 103 -5.56 -14.40 13.83
CA VAL A 103 -7.00 -14.15 13.87
C VAL A 103 -7.27 -12.82 13.17
N ILE A 104 -8.07 -12.87 12.12
CA ILE A 104 -8.36 -11.70 11.28
C ILE A 104 -9.82 -11.32 11.41
N VAL A 105 -10.09 -10.11 11.87
CA VAL A 105 -11.44 -9.53 11.95
C VAL A 105 -11.66 -8.61 10.73
N MET A 106 -12.66 -8.90 9.93
CA MET A 106 -12.87 -8.24 8.64
C MET A 106 -14.34 -7.84 8.45
N PRO A 107 -14.64 -6.65 7.86
CA PRO A 107 -15.99 -6.33 7.43
C PRO A 107 -16.46 -7.30 6.33
N GLU A 108 -17.69 -7.80 6.44
CA GLU A 108 -18.30 -8.71 5.46
C GLU A 108 -18.48 -8.12 4.06
N THR A 109 -18.35 -6.79 3.92
CA THR A 109 -18.51 -6.05 2.65
C THR A 109 -17.25 -6.02 1.79
N GLN A 110 -16.14 -6.63 2.23
CA GLN A 110 -14.90 -6.69 1.45
C GLN A 110 -15.04 -7.62 0.23
N SER A 111 -14.11 -7.53 -0.71
CA SER A 111 -14.11 -8.37 -1.90
C SER A 111 -14.05 -9.86 -1.51
N GLN A 112 -14.84 -10.68 -2.22
CA GLN A 112 -14.93 -12.13 -1.95
C GLN A 112 -13.57 -12.80 -2.10
N GLU A 113 -12.77 -12.35 -3.07
CA GLU A 113 -11.43 -12.87 -3.33
C GLU A 113 -10.50 -12.76 -2.10
N LYS A 114 -10.59 -11.65 -1.35
CA LYS A 114 -9.80 -11.47 -0.12
C LYS A 114 -10.29 -12.37 1.01
N ILE A 115 -11.61 -12.54 1.15
CA ILE A 115 -12.22 -13.42 2.14
C ILE A 115 -11.79 -14.87 1.89
N ASP A 116 -11.90 -15.34 0.66
CA ASP A 116 -11.57 -16.70 0.29
C ASP A 116 -10.07 -16.97 0.39
N PHE A 117 -9.24 -16.00 0.01
CA PHE A 117 -7.80 -16.14 0.13
C PHE A 117 -7.36 -16.24 1.61
N LEU A 118 -7.93 -15.43 2.52
CA LEU A 118 -7.63 -15.53 3.96
C LEU A 118 -8.00 -16.91 4.53
N ARG A 119 -9.16 -17.46 4.14
CA ARG A 119 -9.55 -18.83 4.54
C ARG A 119 -8.59 -19.87 4.00
N MET A 120 -8.22 -19.76 2.72
CA MET A 120 -7.33 -20.69 2.04
C MET A 120 -5.95 -20.77 2.70
N ILE A 121 -5.42 -19.64 3.18
CA ILE A 121 -4.10 -19.60 3.84
C ILE A 121 -4.16 -19.91 5.34
N GLY A 122 -5.32 -20.28 5.89
CA GLY A 122 -5.48 -20.78 7.25
C GLY A 122 -5.67 -19.73 8.33
N ALA A 123 -6.09 -18.51 8.00
CA ALA A 123 -6.47 -17.51 9.00
C ALA A 123 -7.73 -17.95 9.77
N ASP A 124 -7.78 -17.75 11.10
CA ASP A 124 -9.04 -17.70 11.85
C ASP A 124 -9.77 -16.41 11.46
N LEU A 125 -10.61 -16.48 10.42
CA LEU A 125 -11.29 -15.32 9.85
C LEU A 125 -12.65 -15.10 10.50
N ARG A 126 -12.84 -13.91 11.08
CA ARG A 126 -14.08 -13.47 11.70
C ARG A 126 -14.69 -12.31 10.93
N LEU A 127 -15.77 -12.56 10.23
CA LEU A 127 -16.53 -11.54 9.51
C LEU A 127 -17.45 -10.81 10.49
N VAL A 128 -17.51 -9.48 10.37
CA VAL A 128 -18.36 -8.61 11.16
C VAL A 128 -19.12 -7.62 10.26
N PRO A 129 -20.28 -7.11 10.66
CA PRO A 129 -20.96 -6.06 9.91
C PRO A 129 -20.08 -4.83 9.71
N ALA A 130 -20.18 -4.22 8.52
CA ALA A 130 -19.47 -2.98 8.23
C ALA A 130 -20.05 -1.83 9.07
N LYS A 131 -19.22 -1.22 9.92
CA LYS A 131 -19.60 -0.12 10.80
C LYS A 131 -18.56 1.01 10.76
N PRO A 132 -18.99 2.28 10.94
CA PRO A 132 -18.09 3.42 11.06
C PRO A 132 -17.09 3.24 12.21
N PHE A 133 -15.90 3.84 12.10
CA PHE A 133 -14.86 3.72 13.14
C PHE A 133 -15.32 4.14 14.54
N ARG A 134 -16.22 5.11 14.67
CA ARG A 134 -16.80 5.54 15.97
C ARG A 134 -17.70 4.50 16.64
N ASP A 135 -18.18 3.50 15.91
CA ASP A 135 -19.04 2.44 16.46
C ASP A 135 -18.16 1.37 17.16
N PRO A 136 -18.46 0.99 18.41
CA PRO A 136 -17.73 -0.06 19.12
C PRO A 136 -17.70 -1.42 18.42
N GLY A 137 -18.66 -1.68 17.53
CA GLY A 137 -18.70 -2.89 16.68
C GLY A 137 -17.87 -2.78 15.40
N ASN A 138 -17.11 -1.70 15.20
CA ASN A 138 -16.17 -1.62 14.09
C ASN A 138 -15.09 -2.69 14.23
N TYR A 139 -14.70 -3.28 13.11
CA TYR A 139 -13.74 -4.39 13.04
C TYR A 139 -12.42 -4.12 13.76
N VAL A 140 -11.96 -2.87 13.79
CA VAL A 140 -10.74 -2.47 14.51
C VAL A 140 -10.92 -2.59 16.02
N HIS A 141 -12.05 -2.11 16.54
CA HIS A 141 -12.34 -2.20 17.99
C HIS A 141 -12.65 -3.63 18.40
N VAL A 142 -13.32 -4.41 17.55
CA VAL A 142 -13.57 -5.84 17.80
C VAL A 142 -12.25 -6.61 17.89
N SER A 143 -11.32 -6.38 16.95
CA SER A 143 -10.02 -7.05 16.96
C SER A 143 -9.19 -6.71 18.20
N ARG A 144 -9.21 -5.45 18.63
CA ARG A 144 -8.54 -5.02 19.86
C ARG A 144 -9.07 -5.76 21.08
N ARG A 145 -10.40 -5.74 21.30
CA ARG A 145 -11.02 -6.46 22.44
C ARG A 145 -10.70 -7.93 22.41
N LEU A 146 -10.77 -8.55 21.24
CA LEU A 146 -10.44 -9.97 21.09
C LEU A 146 -8.99 -10.28 21.49
N ALA A 147 -8.05 -9.42 21.11
CA ALA A 147 -6.65 -9.58 21.50
C ALA A 147 -6.48 -9.45 23.04
N GLU A 148 -7.14 -8.45 23.65
CA GLU A 148 -7.13 -8.23 25.10
C GLU A 148 -7.73 -9.42 25.86
N GLU A 149 -8.87 -9.95 25.42
CA GLU A 149 -9.58 -11.07 26.05
C GLU A 149 -8.82 -12.39 25.94
N THR A 150 -8.07 -12.59 24.85
CA THR A 150 -7.35 -13.85 24.59
C THR A 150 -5.87 -13.80 24.98
N GLY A 151 -5.36 -12.65 25.40
CA GLY A 151 -3.93 -12.45 25.66
C GLY A 151 -3.07 -12.54 24.38
N ALA A 152 -3.65 -12.34 23.23
CA ALA A 152 -2.96 -12.33 21.94
C ALA A 152 -2.33 -10.95 21.65
N VAL A 153 -1.40 -10.90 20.70
CA VAL A 153 -0.81 -9.65 20.25
C VAL A 153 -1.76 -8.96 19.27
N TRP A 154 -2.22 -7.76 19.61
CA TRP A 154 -2.94 -6.92 18.67
C TRP A 154 -1.93 -6.20 17.75
N ALA A 155 -1.99 -6.45 16.43
CA ALA A 155 -1.06 -5.88 15.49
C ALA A 155 -1.22 -4.36 15.34
N ASN A 156 -2.47 -3.84 15.46
CA ASN A 156 -2.79 -2.40 15.46
C ASN A 156 -2.13 -1.63 14.32
N GLN A 157 -2.30 -2.09 13.10
CA GLN A 157 -1.62 -1.55 11.91
C GLN A 157 -1.70 -0.02 11.75
N PHE A 158 -2.75 0.61 12.27
CA PHE A 158 -2.98 2.04 12.10
C PHE A 158 -2.10 2.92 13.00
N ASP A 159 -1.82 2.46 14.21
CA ASP A 159 -1.14 3.26 15.24
C ASP A 159 0.14 2.59 15.77
N ASN A 160 0.42 1.36 15.37
CA ASN A 160 1.68 0.68 15.67
C ASN A 160 2.79 1.20 14.74
N LEU A 161 3.72 1.95 15.31
CA LEU A 161 4.82 2.58 14.58
C LEU A 161 5.78 1.57 13.92
N ALA A 162 5.77 0.30 14.32
CA ALA A 162 6.55 -0.74 13.64
C ALA A 162 6.21 -0.84 12.15
N ASN A 163 4.94 -0.58 11.77
CA ASN A 163 4.51 -0.47 10.38
C ASN A 163 5.30 0.62 9.62
N ARG A 164 5.35 1.83 10.17
CA ARG A 164 6.09 2.96 9.60
C ARG A 164 7.59 2.70 9.56
N GLU A 165 8.16 2.22 10.65
CA GLU A 165 9.60 1.96 10.75
C GLU A 165 10.06 0.84 9.80
N GLY A 166 9.21 -0.17 9.53
CA GLY A 166 9.47 -1.17 8.51
C GLY A 166 9.66 -0.57 7.12
N HIS A 167 8.82 0.36 6.71
CA HIS A 167 8.97 1.06 5.44
C HIS A 167 10.15 2.05 5.42
N ARG A 168 10.43 2.72 6.56
CA ARG A 168 11.60 3.58 6.73
C ARG A 168 12.91 2.82 6.54
N ALA A 169 12.97 1.60 7.09
CA ALA A 169 14.17 0.75 7.03
C ALA A 169 14.33 0.02 5.69
N THR A 170 13.27 -0.11 4.88
CA THR A 170 13.30 -0.93 3.67
C THR A 170 12.87 -0.18 2.41
N THR A 171 11.60 0.23 2.31
CA THR A 171 11.02 0.80 1.07
C THR A 171 11.71 2.09 0.64
N GLY A 172 11.95 3.01 1.58
CA GLY A 172 12.65 4.27 1.30
C GLY A 172 14.08 4.05 0.79
N PRO A 173 14.94 3.32 1.51
CA PRO A 173 16.29 2.98 1.07
C PRO A 173 16.34 2.22 -0.26
N GLU A 174 15.42 1.27 -0.49
CA GLU A 174 15.33 0.56 -1.77
C GLU A 174 15.05 1.51 -2.94
N ILE A 175 14.06 2.41 -2.79
CA ILE A 175 13.74 3.42 -3.81
C ILE A 175 14.94 4.33 -4.05
N TRP A 176 15.59 4.82 -2.99
CA TRP A 176 16.76 5.66 -3.10
C TRP A 176 17.89 4.99 -3.89
N ALA A 177 18.23 3.75 -3.53
CA ALA A 177 19.26 2.97 -4.22
C ALA A 177 18.89 2.70 -5.69
N GLN A 178 17.64 2.30 -5.96
CA GLN A 178 17.16 1.97 -7.31
C GLN A 178 17.09 3.18 -8.24
N THR A 179 16.90 4.39 -7.71
CA THR A 179 16.97 5.64 -8.47
C THR A 179 18.36 6.27 -8.49
N ALA A 180 19.34 5.66 -7.82
CA ALA A 180 20.66 6.27 -7.55
C ALA A 180 20.50 7.68 -6.91
N GLY A 181 19.53 7.83 -6.03
CA GLY A 181 19.18 9.08 -5.37
C GLY A 181 18.59 10.15 -6.29
N ARG A 182 18.27 9.83 -7.54
CA ARG A 182 17.62 10.76 -8.49
C ARG A 182 16.11 10.60 -8.40
N ILE A 183 15.52 11.20 -7.38
CA ILE A 183 14.09 11.22 -7.14
C ILE A 183 13.69 12.64 -6.71
N ASP A 184 12.76 13.25 -7.45
CA ASP A 184 12.29 14.62 -7.21
C ASP A 184 10.98 14.63 -6.41
N ALA A 185 10.12 13.63 -6.61
CA ALA A 185 8.87 13.50 -5.84
C ALA A 185 8.51 12.03 -5.57
N PHE A 186 7.84 11.81 -4.44
CA PHE A 186 7.23 10.55 -4.05
C PHE A 186 5.74 10.74 -3.82
N THR A 187 4.90 9.95 -4.49
CA THR A 187 3.44 9.97 -4.31
C THR A 187 2.95 8.65 -3.74
N CYS A 188 2.08 8.70 -2.75
CA CYS A 188 1.52 7.49 -2.16
C CYS A 188 0.17 7.75 -1.49
N SER A 189 -0.76 6.83 -1.66
CA SER A 189 -2.04 6.84 -0.95
C SER A 189 -1.89 6.41 0.51
N CYS A 190 -2.86 6.82 1.32
CA CYS A 190 -2.86 6.54 2.74
C CYS A 190 -4.03 5.64 3.15
N GLY A 191 -3.72 4.41 3.59
CA GLY A 191 -4.59 3.58 4.41
C GLY A 191 -4.19 3.71 5.88
N THR A 192 -3.17 2.98 6.29
CA THR A 192 -2.63 3.07 7.66
C THR A 192 -1.65 4.22 7.86
N GLY A 193 -1.15 4.80 6.79
CA GLY A 193 -0.09 5.80 6.82
C GLY A 193 1.33 5.22 6.82
N GLY A 194 1.51 3.96 7.19
CA GLY A 194 2.84 3.36 7.34
C GLY A 194 3.69 3.44 6.09
N THR A 195 3.13 3.12 4.92
CA THR A 195 3.87 3.16 3.64
C THR A 195 4.29 4.58 3.27
N LEU A 196 3.34 5.54 3.26
CA LEU A 196 3.62 6.94 2.93
C LEU A 196 4.66 7.52 3.90
N ALA A 197 4.39 7.42 5.19
CA ALA A 197 5.22 8.01 6.24
C ALA A 197 6.61 7.35 6.33
N GLY A 198 6.66 6.03 6.37
CA GLY A 198 7.92 5.31 6.48
C GLY A 198 8.80 5.50 5.26
N THR A 199 8.24 5.45 4.05
CA THR A 199 8.99 5.73 2.83
C THR A 199 9.52 7.15 2.80
N ALA A 200 8.70 8.14 3.18
CA ALA A 200 9.11 9.54 3.26
C ALA A 200 10.31 9.73 4.20
N LEU A 201 10.23 9.16 5.41
CA LEU A 201 11.33 9.20 6.38
C LEU A 201 12.60 8.50 5.86
N GLY A 202 12.45 7.32 5.25
CA GLY A 202 13.60 6.58 4.71
C GLY A 202 14.27 7.32 3.55
N LEU A 203 13.51 7.99 2.68
CA LEU A 203 14.02 8.85 1.62
C LEU A 203 14.72 10.10 2.19
N GLU A 204 14.15 10.71 3.23
CA GLU A 204 14.76 11.85 3.91
C GLU A 204 16.09 11.47 4.58
N ASP A 205 16.12 10.32 5.28
CA ASP A 205 17.34 9.82 5.92
C ASP A 205 18.45 9.55 4.88
N ALA A 206 18.12 8.91 3.75
CA ALA A 206 19.07 8.63 2.68
C ALA A 206 19.57 9.93 2.01
N ALA A 207 18.69 10.86 1.71
CA ALA A 207 19.06 12.16 1.14
C ALA A 207 19.98 12.94 2.08
N ARG A 208 19.65 12.97 3.38
CA ARG A 208 20.47 13.64 4.40
C ARG A 208 21.85 13.00 4.52
N ALA A 209 21.95 11.68 4.45
CA ALA A 209 23.25 10.97 4.50
C ALA A 209 24.16 11.33 3.33
N GLU A 210 23.59 11.67 2.17
CA GLU A 210 24.34 12.12 0.99
C GLU A 210 24.44 13.66 0.84
N GLY A 211 23.96 14.43 1.81
CA GLY A 211 23.96 15.89 1.74
C GLY A 211 23.04 16.47 0.64
N ARG A 212 21.98 15.77 0.28
CA ARG A 212 21.01 16.12 -0.78
C ARG A 212 19.68 16.57 -0.20
N ALA A 213 18.92 17.32 -0.98
CA ALA A 213 17.55 17.67 -0.63
C ALA A 213 16.66 16.40 -0.68
N ARG A 214 15.71 16.29 0.26
CA ARG A 214 14.70 15.25 0.21
C ARG A 214 13.74 15.46 -0.96
N PRO A 215 13.16 14.40 -1.55
CA PRO A 215 12.12 14.53 -2.56
C PRO A 215 10.85 15.18 -1.96
N ARG A 216 10.05 15.80 -2.83
CA ARG A 216 8.71 16.28 -2.48
C ARG A 216 7.80 15.11 -2.15
N ILE A 217 7.12 15.15 -1.02
CA ILE A 217 6.20 14.08 -0.56
C ILE A 217 4.76 14.53 -0.81
N VAL A 218 4.03 13.77 -1.62
CA VAL A 218 2.65 14.10 -2.00
C VAL A 218 1.70 12.97 -1.64
N LEU A 219 0.66 13.29 -0.88
CA LEU A 219 -0.42 12.37 -0.59
C LEU A 219 -1.33 12.20 -1.82
N ALA A 220 -1.54 10.96 -2.24
CA ALA A 220 -2.57 10.60 -3.21
C ALA A 220 -3.83 10.16 -2.45
N ASP A 221 -4.92 10.93 -2.50
CA ASP A 221 -6.08 10.68 -1.65
C ASP A 221 -7.34 10.45 -2.50
N PRO A 222 -8.14 9.40 -2.21
CA PRO A 222 -9.41 9.19 -2.91
C PRO A 222 -10.48 10.18 -2.42
N GLU A 223 -11.56 10.31 -3.15
CA GLU A 223 -12.77 10.93 -2.64
C GLU A 223 -13.30 10.17 -1.42
N GLY A 224 -14.03 10.85 -0.53
CA GLY A 224 -14.53 10.26 0.71
C GLY A 224 -13.49 10.10 1.82
N SER A 225 -12.29 10.66 1.64
CA SER A 225 -11.25 10.77 2.66
C SER A 225 -11.15 12.19 3.22
N ALA A 226 -10.70 12.31 4.47
CA ALA A 226 -10.44 13.60 5.11
C ALA A 226 -8.99 14.11 4.91
N LEU A 227 -8.07 13.24 4.47
CA LEU A 227 -6.63 13.55 4.53
C LEU A 227 -6.18 14.58 3.50
N TYR A 228 -6.85 14.66 2.34
CA TYR A 228 -6.58 15.74 1.39
C TYR A 228 -6.80 17.13 2.02
N GLY A 229 -7.98 17.33 2.66
CA GLY A 229 -8.29 18.57 3.34
C GLY A 229 -7.34 18.86 4.50
N TRP A 230 -7.01 17.82 5.26
CA TRP A 230 -6.04 17.93 6.35
C TRP A 230 -4.68 18.44 5.87
N VAL A 231 -4.13 17.90 4.77
CA VAL A 231 -2.84 18.35 4.23
C VAL A 231 -2.93 19.76 3.64
N LYS A 232 -4.01 20.06 2.91
CA LYS A 232 -4.13 21.36 2.21
C LYS A 232 -4.46 22.53 3.13
N SER A 233 -5.23 22.33 4.19
CA SER A 233 -5.78 23.42 5.01
C SER A 233 -6.03 23.06 6.49
N GLY A 234 -5.71 21.83 6.92
CA GLY A 234 -6.06 21.34 8.25
C GLY A 234 -7.52 20.93 8.40
N ASP A 235 -8.32 20.97 7.32
CA ASP A 235 -9.73 20.59 7.34
C ASP A 235 -9.90 19.06 7.25
N MET A 236 -10.60 18.47 8.22
CA MET A 236 -10.90 17.04 8.29
C MET A 236 -12.31 16.69 7.78
N SER A 237 -12.96 17.59 7.08
CA SER A 237 -14.29 17.33 6.50
C SER A 237 -14.19 16.28 5.38
N ILE A 238 -15.22 15.42 5.31
CA ILE A 238 -15.31 14.35 4.32
C ILE A 238 -16.37 14.71 3.29
N SER A 239 -16.04 14.62 2.02
CA SER A 239 -16.99 14.76 0.91
C SER A 239 -16.77 13.67 -0.15
N GLY A 240 -17.87 13.21 -0.77
CA GLY A 240 -17.83 12.14 -1.76
C GLY A 240 -17.69 10.76 -1.15
N SER A 241 -17.36 9.80 -2.01
CA SER A 241 -17.06 8.41 -1.66
C SER A 241 -16.20 7.78 -2.74
N SER A 242 -15.50 6.71 -2.43
CA SER A 242 -14.70 5.96 -3.39
C SER A 242 -14.98 4.47 -3.27
N ILE A 243 -14.84 3.74 -4.38
CA ILE A 243 -14.89 2.29 -4.43
C ILE A 243 -13.56 1.64 -4.04
N THR A 244 -12.50 2.43 -3.87
CA THR A 244 -11.18 1.91 -3.51
C THR A 244 -11.17 1.37 -2.08
N GLU A 245 -10.61 0.18 -1.92
CA GLU A 245 -10.48 -0.49 -0.63
C GLU A 245 -9.13 -0.24 0.02
N GLY A 246 -9.12 -0.13 1.34
CA GLY A 246 -7.88 -0.10 2.15
C GLY A 246 -7.13 1.24 2.16
N ILE A 247 -7.66 2.27 1.52
CA ILE A 247 -7.15 3.65 1.56
C ILE A 247 -8.29 4.63 1.83
N GLY A 248 -7.93 5.90 2.07
CA GLY A 248 -8.90 6.94 2.47
C GLY A 248 -9.24 6.85 3.95
N GLN A 249 -8.89 7.87 4.71
CA GLN A 249 -9.05 7.89 6.16
C GLN A 249 -9.91 9.06 6.61
N SER A 250 -10.66 8.84 7.70
CA SER A 250 -11.43 9.88 8.40
C SER A 250 -10.67 10.48 9.59
N ARG A 251 -9.44 10.05 9.84
CA ARG A 251 -8.57 10.52 10.92
C ARG A 251 -7.11 10.48 10.53
N VAL A 252 -6.30 11.26 11.19
CA VAL A 252 -4.84 11.10 11.17
C VAL A 252 -4.50 9.88 12.03
N THR A 253 -3.78 8.93 11.45
CA THR A 253 -3.33 7.71 12.15
C THR A 253 -2.02 7.97 12.87
N GLY A 254 -1.68 7.16 13.88
CA GLY A 254 -0.41 7.27 14.59
C GLY A 254 0.81 7.17 13.66
N ASN A 255 0.70 6.39 12.57
CA ASN A 255 1.78 6.31 11.58
C ASN A 255 2.03 7.62 10.82
N LEU A 256 1.04 8.51 10.69
CA LEU A 256 1.17 9.81 10.01
C LEU A 256 1.62 10.94 10.94
N GLU A 257 1.55 10.76 12.25
CA GLU A 257 1.89 11.82 13.20
C GLU A 257 3.35 12.27 13.02
N GLY A 258 3.53 13.61 12.92
CA GLY A 258 4.84 14.23 12.79
C GLY A 258 5.50 14.10 11.42
N ILE A 259 4.79 13.64 10.40
CA ILE A 259 5.33 13.48 9.04
C ILE A 259 5.09 14.75 8.21
N ALA A 260 6.15 15.26 7.60
CA ALA A 260 6.06 16.36 6.65
C ALA A 260 5.55 15.85 5.29
N ILE A 261 4.33 16.23 4.94
CA ILE A 261 3.71 16.02 3.64
C ILE A 261 3.61 17.39 2.96
N ASP A 262 4.21 17.52 1.78
CA ASP A 262 4.35 18.83 1.10
C ASP A 262 3.10 19.23 0.34
N ASP A 263 2.31 18.24 -0.14
CA ASP A 263 1.09 18.48 -0.90
C ASP A 263 0.17 17.26 -0.92
N ALA A 264 -1.03 17.44 -1.50
CA ALA A 264 -1.97 16.36 -1.70
C ALA A 264 -2.73 16.52 -3.02
N GLU A 265 -3.05 15.38 -3.66
CA GLU A 265 -3.91 15.27 -4.83
C GLU A 265 -5.15 14.46 -4.49
N ARG A 266 -6.33 15.00 -4.77
CA ARG A 266 -7.60 14.27 -4.65
C ARG A 266 -7.96 13.64 -5.98
N ILE A 267 -8.05 12.32 -6.00
CA ILE A 267 -8.26 11.53 -7.24
C ILE A 267 -9.64 10.90 -7.22
N PRO A 268 -10.49 11.18 -8.22
CA PRO A 268 -11.78 10.52 -8.36
C PRO A 268 -11.64 9.11 -8.95
N ASP A 269 -12.59 8.22 -8.61
CA ASP A 269 -12.60 6.83 -9.07
C ASP A 269 -12.51 6.64 -10.60
N PRO A 270 -13.23 7.42 -11.44
CA PRO A 270 -13.11 7.27 -12.90
C PRO A 270 -11.69 7.44 -13.41
N GLU A 271 -10.96 8.45 -12.94
CA GLU A 271 -9.57 8.70 -13.35
C GLU A 271 -8.64 7.54 -12.95
N ALA A 272 -8.82 7.01 -11.74
CA ALA A 272 -8.05 5.87 -11.26
C ALA A 272 -8.35 4.60 -12.08
N LEU A 273 -9.62 4.34 -12.40
CA LEU A 273 -10.04 3.20 -13.20
C LEU A 273 -9.51 3.24 -14.63
N ASP A 274 -9.59 4.39 -15.30
CA ASP A 274 -9.06 4.57 -16.64
C ASP A 274 -7.56 4.24 -16.70
N LEU A 275 -6.80 4.64 -15.68
CA LEU A 275 -5.38 4.32 -15.59
C LEU A 275 -5.11 2.84 -15.30
N ILE A 276 -5.91 2.20 -14.44
CA ILE A 276 -5.80 0.75 -14.20
C ILE A 276 -6.00 -0.02 -15.50
N TYR A 277 -6.99 0.36 -16.29
CA TYR A 277 -7.29 -0.30 -17.57
C TYR A 277 -6.23 0.00 -18.62
N ASP A 278 -5.76 1.24 -18.70
CA ASP A 278 -4.70 1.64 -19.63
C ASP A 278 -3.39 0.88 -19.35
N LEU A 279 -2.97 0.81 -18.08
CA LEU A 279 -1.77 0.08 -17.65
C LEU A 279 -1.89 -1.43 -17.92
N LEU A 280 -3.07 -2.00 -17.71
CA LEU A 280 -3.31 -3.43 -18.01
C LEU A 280 -3.19 -3.71 -19.52
N LEU A 281 -3.87 -2.93 -20.36
CA LEU A 281 -3.92 -3.20 -21.78
C LEU A 281 -2.63 -2.86 -22.52
N HIS A 282 -1.90 -1.85 -22.08
CA HIS A 282 -0.76 -1.33 -22.82
C HIS A 282 0.60 -1.60 -22.20
N GLU A 283 0.62 -1.96 -20.90
CA GLU A 283 1.87 -2.26 -20.18
C GLU A 283 1.85 -3.63 -19.49
N GLY A 284 0.72 -4.36 -19.54
CA GLY A 284 0.56 -5.67 -18.92
C GLY A 284 0.55 -5.63 -17.39
N LEU A 285 0.30 -4.45 -16.79
CA LEU A 285 0.29 -4.25 -15.35
C LEU A 285 -1.12 -4.41 -14.80
N SER A 286 -1.42 -5.56 -14.22
CA SER A 286 -2.68 -5.83 -13.50
C SER A 286 -2.54 -5.36 -12.05
N ILE A 287 -3.12 -4.21 -11.71
CA ILE A 287 -2.99 -3.53 -10.42
C ILE A 287 -4.35 -3.22 -9.79
N GLY A 288 -4.36 -3.02 -8.45
CA GLY A 288 -5.56 -2.67 -7.68
C GLY A 288 -5.88 -1.17 -7.65
N GLY A 289 -7.02 -0.82 -7.05
CA GLY A 289 -7.56 0.55 -7.02
C GLY A 289 -6.62 1.60 -6.43
N SER A 290 -5.98 1.29 -5.32
CA SER A 290 -5.01 2.21 -4.70
C SER A 290 -3.81 2.52 -5.58
N SER A 291 -3.41 1.58 -6.45
CA SER A 291 -2.35 1.81 -7.42
C SER A 291 -2.79 2.78 -8.52
N GLY A 292 -4.05 2.70 -8.98
CA GLY A 292 -4.62 3.68 -9.91
C GLY A 292 -4.63 5.10 -9.32
N ILE A 293 -5.06 5.25 -8.07
CA ILE A 293 -5.00 6.52 -7.32
C ILE A 293 -3.56 7.05 -7.26
N ASN A 294 -2.60 6.18 -6.95
CA ASN A 294 -1.19 6.53 -6.85
C ASN A 294 -0.60 7.03 -8.18
N VAL A 295 -0.88 6.32 -9.28
CA VAL A 295 -0.39 6.68 -10.62
C VAL A 295 -1.04 7.98 -11.12
N ALA A 296 -2.34 8.18 -10.86
CA ALA A 296 -3.02 9.44 -11.19
C ALA A 296 -2.36 10.63 -10.50
N ALA A 297 -2.09 10.51 -9.21
CA ALA A 297 -1.39 11.55 -8.45
C ALA A 297 0.03 11.80 -9.00
N ALA A 298 0.77 10.74 -9.35
CA ALA A 298 2.11 10.87 -9.93
C ALA A 298 2.08 11.63 -11.27
N ILE A 299 1.10 11.36 -12.14
CA ILE A 299 0.92 12.08 -13.40
C ILE A 299 0.60 13.57 -13.14
N ARG A 300 -0.27 13.88 -12.18
CA ARG A 300 -0.61 15.26 -11.84
C ARG A 300 0.60 16.02 -11.29
N VAL A 301 1.36 15.40 -10.38
CA VAL A 301 2.61 15.97 -9.84
C VAL A 301 3.64 16.19 -10.96
N ALA A 302 3.82 15.22 -11.86
CA ALA A 302 4.71 15.35 -13.00
C ALA A 302 4.34 16.54 -13.91
N ARG A 303 3.05 16.73 -14.20
CA ARG A 303 2.56 17.88 -14.96
C ARG A 303 2.79 19.22 -14.26
N GLN A 304 2.66 19.26 -12.94
CA GLN A 304 2.92 20.47 -12.14
C GLN A 304 4.41 20.84 -12.11
N MET A 305 5.28 19.82 -12.05
CA MET A 305 6.74 20.03 -12.00
C MET A 305 7.34 20.32 -13.38
N GLY A 306 6.70 19.86 -14.44
CA GLY A 306 7.22 19.93 -15.81
C GLY A 306 8.14 18.75 -16.17
N PRO A 307 8.58 18.66 -17.42
CA PRO A 307 9.38 17.53 -17.90
C PRO A 307 10.77 17.44 -17.26
N GLY A 308 11.37 16.25 -17.29
CA GLY A 308 12.75 16.01 -16.84
C GLY A 308 12.89 15.62 -15.37
N HIS A 309 11.78 15.48 -14.62
CA HIS A 309 11.78 15.04 -13.21
C HIS A 309 11.55 13.54 -13.07
N THR A 310 12.01 12.97 -11.97
CA THR A 310 11.77 11.58 -11.57
C THR A 310 10.74 11.52 -10.44
N ILE A 311 9.60 10.91 -10.69
CA ILE A 311 8.52 10.71 -9.72
C ILE A 311 8.38 9.22 -9.42
N VAL A 312 8.41 8.84 -8.15
CA VAL A 312 8.18 7.47 -7.72
C VAL A 312 6.83 7.35 -7.04
N THR A 313 6.12 6.27 -7.35
CA THR A 313 4.87 5.92 -6.68
C THR A 313 4.83 4.44 -6.31
N ILE A 314 3.77 4.01 -5.61
CA ILE A 314 3.59 2.64 -5.13
C ILE A 314 2.53 1.91 -5.97
N LEU A 315 2.88 0.75 -6.53
CA LEU A 315 1.93 -0.21 -7.07
C LEU A 315 1.60 -1.22 -5.96
N SER A 316 0.56 -0.93 -5.21
CA SER A 316 0.35 -1.47 -3.86
C SER A 316 0.00 -2.95 -3.84
N ASP A 317 -0.81 -3.42 -4.80
CA ASP A 317 -1.26 -4.82 -4.92
C ASP A 317 -1.75 -5.14 -6.33
N GLY A 318 -2.04 -6.43 -6.57
CA GLY A 318 -2.49 -6.93 -7.87
C GLY A 318 -4.00 -6.81 -8.09
N GLY A 319 -4.42 -6.65 -9.36
CA GLY A 319 -5.81 -6.53 -9.80
C GLY A 319 -6.66 -7.79 -9.56
N SER A 320 -6.05 -8.97 -9.49
CA SER A 320 -6.75 -10.24 -9.26
C SER A 320 -7.55 -10.30 -7.95
N ARG A 321 -7.30 -9.39 -7.02
CA ARG A 321 -8.04 -9.26 -5.75
C ARG A 321 -9.34 -8.47 -5.85
N TYR A 322 -9.67 -7.99 -7.05
CA TYR A 322 -10.76 -7.04 -7.29
C TYR A 322 -11.62 -7.44 -8.50
N GLN A 323 -11.60 -8.72 -8.89
CA GLN A 323 -12.37 -9.23 -10.03
C GLN A 323 -13.87 -8.96 -9.86
N SER A 324 -14.40 -9.18 -8.65
CA SER A 324 -15.80 -8.95 -8.32
C SER A 324 -16.21 -7.47 -8.28
N LYS A 325 -15.26 -6.54 -8.36
CA LYS A 325 -15.50 -5.07 -8.28
C LYS A 325 -14.92 -4.32 -9.47
N LEU A 326 -13.61 -4.06 -9.48
CA LEU A 326 -12.95 -3.21 -10.48
C LEU A 326 -12.99 -3.79 -11.90
N PHE A 327 -13.16 -5.12 -12.03
CA PHE A 327 -13.24 -5.83 -13.29
C PHE A 327 -14.61 -6.51 -13.50
N ASN A 328 -15.65 -6.05 -12.78
CA ASN A 328 -17.01 -6.55 -12.91
C ASN A 328 -17.91 -5.49 -13.55
N PRO A 329 -18.35 -5.68 -14.81
CA PRO A 329 -19.20 -4.71 -15.51
C PRO A 329 -20.50 -4.37 -14.79
N SER A 330 -21.13 -5.34 -14.12
CA SER A 330 -22.37 -5.12 -13.38
C SER A 330 -22.16 -4.20 -12.18
N PHE A 331 -21.10 -4.44 -11.40
CA PHE A 331 -20.71 -3.58 -10.28
C PHE A 331 -20.39 -2.15 -10.76
N LEU A 332 -19.60 -2.02 -11.83
CA LEU A 332 -19.21 -0.72 -12.37
C LEU A 332 -20.41 0.09 -12.86
N ARG A 333 -21.36 -0.57 -13.60
CA ARG A 333 -22.59 0.08 -14.06
C ARG A 333 -23.49 0.52 -12.90
N GLU A 334 -23.64 -0.31 -11.87
CA GLU A 334 -24.39 0.03 -10.66
C GLU A 334 -23.83 1.29 -9.97
N LYS A 335 -22.52 1.49 -10.03
CA LYS A 335 -21.82 2.64 -9.46
C LYS A 335 -21.69 3.83 -10.42
N ASN A 336 -22.24 3.75 -11.63
CA ASN A 336 -22.07 4.75 -12.70
C ASN A 336 -20.60 5.02 -13.04
N LEU A 337 -19.78 3.98 -13.04
CA LEU A 337 -18.34 4.04 -13.30
C LEU A 337 -18.02 3.53 -14.71
N PRO A 338 -16.87 3.93 -15.29
CA PRO A 338 -16.45 3.49 -16.62
C PRO A 338 -16.31 1.96 -16.67
N VAL A 339 -16.89 1.37 -17.73
CA VAL A 339 -16.71 -0.04 -18.07
C VAL A 339 -15.84 -0.10 -19.32
N PRO A 340 -14.65 -0.73 -19.25
CA PRO A 340 -13.77 -0.80 -20.41
C PRO A 340 -14.40 -1.68 -21.50
N ALA A 341 -14.20 -1.29 -22.78
CA ALA A 341 -14.85 -1.92 -23.93
C ALA A 341 -14.63 -3.44 -24.02
N TRP A 342 -13.50 -3.94 -23.56
CA TRP A 342 -13.18 -5.37 -23.57
C TRP A 342 -13.86 -6.18 -22.44
N LEU A 343 -14.52 -5.51 -21.51
CA LEU A 343 -15.34 -6.12 -20.45
C LEU A 343 -16.85 -5.86 -20.65
N ALA A 344 -17.23 -5.00 -21.61
CA ALA A 344 -18.62 -4.54 -21.81
C ALA A 344 -19.54 -5.63 -22.37
#